data_b960e6404bdcd3f7a0de98a22f2b7821
#
_entry.id   b960e6404bdcd3f7a0de98a22f2b7821
#
_cell.length_a   1.000
_cell.length_b   1.000
_cell.length_c   1.000
_cell.angle_alpha   90.00
_cell.angle_beta   90.00
_cell.angle_gamma   90.00
#
_symmetry.space_group_name_H-M   'P 1'
#
loop_
_entity.id
_entity.type
_entity.pdbx_description
1 polymer ?
#
loop_
_entity_poly.entity_id
_entity_poly.type
_entity_poly.pdbx_seq_one_letter_code
_entity_poly.pdbx_strand_id
1 'polypeptide(L)'
;YENIITWGRTSGSALGVTYVWYYTATHLVADVDTIMNKKFAWSLACSSTSYNAEDILIHELGHWFGLDDEYDAAYSNNTMFGSGTKAEIKKITLENGDKAGIDLIY
;
A
#
# COMPACT_ATOMS: atom_id res chain seq x y z
N TYR A 1 15.93 -13.11 7.49
CA TYR A 1 14.85 -12.33 6.83
C TYR A 1 15.10 -10.84 6.99
N GLU A 2 14.90 -10.09 5.93
CA GLU A 2 15.00 -8.63 5.92
C GLU A 2 13.75 -8.04 5.31
N ASN A 3 13.14 -7.05 5.97
CA ASN A 3 12.03 -6.30 5.42
C ASN A 3 12.56 -5.29 4.42
N ILE A 4 12.08 -5.34 3.18
CA ILE A 4 12.66 -4.56 2.07
C ILE A 4 11.57 -3.74 1.40
N ILE A 5 11.91 -2.50 1.05
CA ILE A 5 11.14 -1.65 0.14
C ILE A 5 12.05 -1.35 -1.04
N THR A 6 11.59 -1.67 -2.24
CA THR A 6 12.41 -1.50 -3.44
C THR A 6 11.59 -1.11 -4.66
N TRP A 7 12.27 -0.59 -5.67
CA TRP A 7 11.72 -0.44 -7.01
C TRP A 7 11.98 -1.71 -7.80
N GLY A 8 10.97 -2.17 -8.50
CA GLY A 8 11.08 -3.37 -9.33
C GLY A 8 9.94 -3.45 -10.32
N ARG A 9 9.91 -4.51 -11.12
CA ARG A 9 8.78 -4.78 -12.01
C ARG A 9 7.91 -5.86 -11.39
N THR A 10 6.61 -5.61 -11.37
CA THR A 10 5.62 -6.60 -11.00
C THR A 10 4.82 -6.99 -12.24
N SER A 11 4.14 -8.12 -12.20
CA SER A 11 3.24 -8.52 -13.28
C SER A 11 1.97 -7.67 -13.28
N GLY A 12 1.39 -7.47 -14.47
CA GLY A 12 0.11 -6.77 -14.60
C GLY A 12 0.18 -5.28 -14.34
N SER A 13 -0.90 -4.74 -13.81
CA SER A 13 -1.12 -3.31 -13.62
C SER A 13 -0.98 -2.84 -12.17
N ALA A 14 -0.47 -3.67 -11.28
CA ALA A 14 -0.28 -3.29 -9.88
C ALA A 14 0.74 -2.16 -9.77
N LEU A 15 0.38 -1.09 -9.05
CA LEU A 15 1.27 0.05 -8.78
C LEU A 15 2.34 -0.31 -7.75
N GLY A 16 1.95 -1.06 -6.74
CA GLY A 16 2.82 -1.62 -5.74
C GLY A 16 2.30 -2.98 -5.29
N VAL A 17 3.18 -3.81 -4.78
CA VAL A 17 2.83 -5.13 -4.25
C VAL A 17 3.57 -5.33 -2.95
N THR A 18 2.85 -5.74 -1.93
CA THR A 18 3.43 -6.12 -0.64
C THR A 18 3.26 -7.61 -0.43
N TYR A 19 4.36 -8.29 -0.19
CA TYR A 19 4.41 -9.72 0.13
C TYR A 19 4.61 -9.87 1.62
N VAL A 20 3.74 -10.66 2.26
CA VAL A 20 3.82 -10.94 3.68
C VAL A 20 4.01 -12.44 3.88
N TRP A 21 5.09 -12.83 4.54
CA TRP A 21 5.36 -14.23 4.89
C TRP A 21 5.06 -14.46 6.37
N TYR A 22 4.38 -15.56 6.65
CA TYR A 22 3.97 -15.92 8.00
C TYR A 22 4.64 -17.23 8.44
N TYR A 23 4.89 -17.35 9.74
CA TYR A 23 5.13 -18.65 10.33
C TYR A 23 3.80 -19.40 10.39
N THR A 24 3.71 -20.58 9.77
CA THR A 24 2.45 -21.33 9.66
C THR A 24 1.91 -21.80 11.01
N ALA A 25 2.80 -22.11 11.96
CA ALA A 25 2.41 -22.61 13.28
C ALA A 25 1.85 -21.51 14.21
N THR A 26 2.37 -20.29 14.12
CA THR A 26 2.03 -19.19 15.05
C THR A 26 1.24 -18.07 14.41
N HIS A 27 1.16 -18.03 13.07
CA HIS A 27 0.60 -16.93 12.27
C HIS A 27 1.31 -15.58 12.50
N LEU A 28 2.48 -15.58 13.11
CA LEU A 28 3.30 -14.38 13.24
C LEU A 28 3.97 -14.05 11.92
N VAL A 29 4.11 -12.76 11.63
CA VAL A 29 4.79 -12.29 10.42
C VAL A 29 6.28 -12.59 10.53
N ALA A 30 6.81 -13.26 9.51
CA ALA A 30 8.24 -13.58 9.42
C ALA A 30 9.00 -12.53 8.61
N ASP A 31 8.38 -12.01 7.56
CA ASP A 31 9.03 -11.09 6.62
C ASP A 31 7.97 -10.31 5.84
N VAL A 32 8.28 -9.08 5.50
CA VAL A 32 7.41 -8.22 4.68
C VAL A 32 8.26 -7.48 3.66
N ASP A 33 7.90 -7.58 2.39
CA ASP A 33 8.58 -6.86 1.32
C ASP A 33 7.57 -6.09 0.49
N THR A 34 7.94 -4.88 0.08
CA THR A 34 7.16 -4.07 -0.85
C THR A 34 7.97 -3.77 -2.10
N ILE A 35 7.37 -4.00 -3.26
CA ILE A 35 7.91 -3.61 -4.56
C ILE A 35 7.02 -2.52 -5.13
N MET A 36 7.62 -1.35 -5.38
CA MET A 36 6.98 -0.26 -6.13
C MET A 36 7.28 -0.48 -7.61
N ASN A 37 6.24 -0.53 -8.43
CA ASN A 37 6.39 -0.96 -9.83
C ASN A 37 7.01 0.15 -10.69
N LYS A 38 8.29 -0.01 -11.05
CA LYS A 38 9.04 0.96 -11.86
C LYS A 38 8.60 1.06 -13.32
N LYS A 39 7.65 0.24 -13.74
CA LYS A 39 7.01 0.34 -15.06
C LYS A 39 6.24 1.64 -15.22
N PHE A 40 5.73 2.22 -14.14
CA PHE A 40 4.94 3.44 -14.15
C PHE A 40 5.80 4.68 -13.90
N ALA A 41 5.28 5.85 -14.28
CA ALA A 41 5.91 7.13 -13.96
C ALA A 41 5.55 7.57 -12.54
N TRP A 42 6.54 7.94 -11.74
CA TRP A 42 6.41 8.30 -10.34
C TRP A 42 6.93 9.70 -10.05
N SER A 43 6.33 10.38 -9.08
CA SER A 43 6.80 11.65 -8.57
C SER A 43 6.43 11.81 -7.10
N LEU A 44 6.93 12.89 -6.47
CA LEU A 44 6.50 13.31 -5.13
C LEU A 44 5.58 14.53 -5.20
N ALA A 45 5.19 14.95 -6.41
CA ALA A 45 4.27 16.05 -6.64
C ALA A 45 2.90 15.54 -7.08
N CYS A 46 1.87 16.36 -6.92
CA CYS A 46 0.58 16.10 -7.52
C CYS A 46 0.66 16.41 -9.03
N SER A 47 0.81 15.38 -9.83
CA SER A 47 1.03 15.50 -11.27
C SER A 47 0.01 14.67 -12.04
N SER A 48 -0.57 15.24 -13.10
CA SER A 48 -1.51 14.52 -13.97
C SER A 48 -0.85 13.43 -14.83
N THR A 49 0.47 13.38 -14.87
CA THR A 49 1.23 12.45 -15.73
C THR A 49 1.93 11.34 -14.97
N SER A 50 1.87 11.35 -13.64
CA SER A 50 2.57 10.38 -12.81
C SER A 50 1.77 10.02 -11.56
N TYR A 51 2.12 8.87 -10.96
CA TYR A 51 1.60 8.45 -9.66
C TYR A 51 2.43 9.07 -8.54
N ASN A 52 1.81 9.42 -7.43
CA ASN A 52 2.51 9.93 -6.27
C ASN A 52 3.11 8.76 -5.48
N ALA A 53 4.43 8.74 -5.35
CA ALA A 53 5.13 7.63 -4.70
C ALA A 53 4.80 7.53 -3.21
N GLU A 54 4.67 8.66 -2.51
CA GLU A 54 4.30 8.67 -1.11
C GLU A 54 2.88 8.13 -0.88
N ASP A 55 1.92 8.53 -1.73
CA ASP A 55 0.54 8.07 -1.68
C ASP A 55 0.44 6.55 -1.74
N ILE A 56 1.11 5.96 -2.73
CA ILE A 56 1.06 4.49 -2.92
C ILE A 56 1.89 3.77 -1.87
N LEU A 57 3.05 4.30 -1.48
CA LEU A 57 3.88 3.67 -0.46
C LEU A 57 3.16 3.63 0.90
N ILE A 58 2.47 4.69 1.29
CA ILE A 58 1.70 4.69 2.56
C ILE A 58 0.62 3.62 2.53
N HIS A 59 -0.07 3.45 1.38
CA HIS A 59 -1.00 2.34 1.19
C HIS A 59 -0.32 0.98 1.40
N GLU A 60 0.83 0.75 0.75
CA GLU A 60 1.57 -0.51 0.88
C GLU A 60 2.05 -0.74 2.31
N LEU A 61 2.48 0.31 3.01
CA LEU A 61 2.87 0.19 4.42
C LEU A 61 1.70 -0.20 5.32
N GLY A 62 0.46 0.11 4.94
CA GLY A 62 -0.73 -0.38 5.64
C GLY A 62 -0.79 -1.92 5.68
N HIS A 63 -0.36 -2.58 4.61
CA HIS A 63 -0.27 -4.04 4.58
C HIS A 63 0.78 -4.58 5.55
N TRP A 64 1.84 -3.82 5.82
CA TRP A 64 2.85 -4.19 6.82
C TRP A 64 2.26 -4.29 8.22
N PHE A 65 1.21 -3.51 8.50
CA PHE A 65 0.49 -3.52 9.77
C PHE A 65 -0.70 -4.48 9.78
N GLY A 66 -0.89 -5.25 8.72
CA GLY A 66 -1.93 -6.27 8.65
C GLY A 66 -3.25 -5.83 8.04
N LEU A 67 -3.31 -4.63 7.44
CA LEU A 67 -4.51 -4.17 6.76
C LEU A 67 -4.60 -4.73 5.36
N ASP A 68 -5.81 -5.14 4.95
CA ASP A 68 -6.11 -5.57 3.58
C ASP A 68 -6.57 -4.39 2.72
N ASP A 69 -6.62 -4.62 1.40
CA ASP A 69 -7.20 -3.68 0.46
C ASP A 69 -8.71 -3.52 0.69
N GLU A 70 -9.17 -2.28 0.60
CA GLU A 70 -10.59 -1.93 0.66
C GLU A 70 -11.09 -1.59 -0.74
N TYR A 71 -12.19 -2.21 -1.17
CA TYR A 71 -12.75 -2.00 -2.51
C TYR A 71 -14.16 -1.40 -2.52
N ASP A 72 -14.78 -1.18 -1.36
CA ASP A 72 -16.07 -0.52 -1.29
C ASP A 72 -15.93 0.97 -1.61
N ALA A 73 -16.69 1.44 -2.61
CA ALA A 73 -16.65 2.84 -3.04
C ALA A 73 -16.97 3.85 -1.93
N ALA A 74 -17.71 3.44 -0.89
CA ALA A 74 -17.98 4.27 0.27
C ALA A 74 -16.70 4.66 1.04
N TYR A 75 -15.63 3.86 0.90
CA TYR A 75 -14.35 4.06 1.56
C TYR A 75 -13.24 4.47 0.60
N SER A 76 -13.58 5.04 -0.55
CA SER A 76 -12.63 5.40 -1.61
C SER A 76 -11.57 6.44 -1.19
N ASN A 77 -11.81 7.18 -0.11
CA ASN A 77 -10.84 8.15 0.43
C ASN A 77 -9.88 7.55 1.47
N ASN A 78 -10.09 6.30 1.88
CA ASN A 78 -9.19 5.64 2.83
C ASN A 78 -7.83 5.33 2.19
N THR A 79 -6.78 5.37 3.00
CA THR A 79 -5.42 4.99 2.59
C THR A 79 -5.41 3.57 2.01
N MET A 80 -6.18 2.66 2.58
CA MET A 80 -6.22 1.25 2.17
C MET A 80 -7.16 0.97 1.00
N PHE A 81 -7.72 1.99 0.35
CA PHE A 81 -8.52 1.77 -0.85
C PHE A 81 -7.65 1.15 -1.96
N GLY A 82 -8.13 0.06 -2.56
CA GLY A 82 -7.33 -0.83 -3.41
C GLY A 82 -7.02 -0.32 -4.82
N SER A 83 -7.45 0.88 -5.18
CA SER A 83 -7.17 1.51 -6.48
C SER A 83 -6.45 2.83 -6.30
N GLY A 84 -5.55 3.14 -7.23
CA GLY A 84 -4.85 4.41 -7.28
C GLY A 84 -4.92 5.04 -8.66
N THR A 85 -4.85 6.35 -8.72
CA THR A 85 -4.85 7.13 -9.96
C THR A 85 -3.69 8.10 -10.00
N LYS A 86 -3.32 8.55 -11.20
CA LYS A 86 -2.38 9.66 -11.36
C LYS A 86 -2.92 10.91 -10.67
N ALA A 87 -2.04 11.74 -10.15
CA ALA A 87 -2.36 12.95 -9.38
C ALA A 87 -3.08 12.69 -8.04
N GLU A 88 -3.32 11.45 -7.66
CA GLU A 88 -3.92 11.13 -6.37
C GLU A 88 -2.93 11.34 -5.23
N ILE A 89 -3.35 12.03 -4.18
CA ILE A 89 -2.58 12.23 -2.94
C ILE A 89 -3.41 11.93 -1.67
N LYS A 90 -4.64 11.47 -1.82
CA LYS A 90 -5.57 11.28 -0.68
C LYS A 90 -5.15 10.19 0.29
N LYS A 91 -4.33 9.21 -0.15
CA LYS A 91 -3.84 8.14 0.70
C LYS A 91 -2.71 8.54 1.65
N ILE A 92 -2.14 9.74 1.47
CA ILE A 92 -1.08 10.25 2.34
C ILE A 92 -1.58 10.47 3.76
N THR A 93 -2.86 10.83 3.93
CA THR A 93 -3.48 11.00 5.23
C THR A 93 -4.39 9.82 5.57
N LEU A 94 -4.29 9.34 6.81
CA LEU A 94 -5.12 8.23 7.28
C LEU A 94 -6.54 8.70 7.57
N GLU A 95 -7.52 7.93 7.13
CA GLU A 95 -8.92 8.14 7.43
C GLU A 95 -9.36 7.29 8.63
N ASN A 96 -10.57 7.54 9.14
CA ASN A 96 -11.07 6.85 10.33
C ASN A 96 -11.12 5.33 10.18
N GLY A 97 -11.44 4.82 8.99
CA GLY A 97 -11.46 3.38 8.72
C GLY A 97 -10.08 2.75 8.82
N ASP A 98 -9.05 3.43 8.32
CA ASP A 98 -7.67 2.97 8.40
C ASP A 98 -7.21 2.89 9.86
N LYS A 99 -7.50 3.93 10.63
CA LYS A 99 -7.17 4.00 12.07
C LYS A 99 -7.91 2.94 12.87
N ALA A 100 -9.20 2.75 12.60
CA ALA A 100 -10.00 1.72 13.26
C ALA A 100 -9.46 0.32 12.99
N GLY A 101 -8.99 0.05 11.76
CA GLY A 101 -8.36 -1.21 11.42
C GLY A 101 -7.10 -1.49 12.21
N ILE A 102 -6.24 -0.49 12.36
CA ILE A 102 -5.02 -0.59 13.18
C ILE A 102 -5.38 -0.81 14.65
N ASP A 103 -6.31 -0.04 15.19
CA ASP A 103 -6.74 -0.15 16.59
C ASP A 103 -7.35 -1.51 16.91
N LEU A 104 -8.01 -2.13 15.95
CA LEU A 104 -8.59 -3.47 16.12
C LEU A 104 -7.49 -4.55 16.22
N ILE A 105 -6.37 -4.39 15.53
CA ILE A 105 -5.26 -5.34 15.52
C ILE A 105 -4.34 -5.13 16.73
N TYR A 106 -4.08 -3.89 17.09
CA TYR A 106 -3.12 -3.50 18.11
C TYR A 106 -3.77 -2.77 19.27
#